data_b203c8459828a13b439d4ade31f6cdd9
#
_entry.id   b203c8459828a13b439d4ade31f6cdd9
#
_cell.length_a   1.000
_cell.length_b   1.000
_cell.length_c   1.000
_cell.angle_alpha   90.00
_cell.angle_beta   90.00
_cell.angle_gamma   90.00
#
_symmetry.space_group_name_H-M   'P 1'
#
loop_
_entity.id
_entity.type
_entity.pdbx_description
1 polymer ?
#
loop_
_entity_poly.entity_id
_entity_poly.type
_entity_poly.pdbx_seq_one_letter_code
_entity_poly.pdbx_strand_id
1 'polypeptide(L)'
;MATKKGIILTAIILGIITAASFSLWLIPQHANSGTLISDYNSELEGIKERHGIIINETSDELNNMLGGSLSPDDFIAGAQTSSSQVDSLLSEIIESRAPQEWRESYLNYGEALKKYNDYLTETIVIANKVKGNVSINDLQDELKKLDSMKKESESYAIKANETKP
;
A
#
# COMPACT_ATOMS: atom_id res chain seq x y z
N MET A 1 -17.60 -14.21 21.45
CA MET A 1 -16.34 -14.83 21.93
C MET A 1 -15.31 -14.66 20.81
N ALA A 2 -14.21 -13.98 21.06
CA ALA A 2 -13.17 -13.80 20.05
C ALA A 2 -12.52 -15.18 19.74
N THR A 3 -12.45 -15.55 18.48
CA THR A 3 -11.82 -16.80 18.06
C THR A 3 -10.32 -16.73 18.24
N LYS A 4 -9.67 -17.84 18.63
CA LYS A 4 -8.20 -17.90 18.79
C LYS A 4 -7.46 -17.40 17.54
N LYS A 5 -8.00 -17.62 16.34
CA LYS A 5 -7.45 -17.13 15.07
C LYS A 5 -7.49 -15.59 14.96
N GLY A 6 -8.59 -14.94 15.40
CA GLY A 6 -8.71 -13.49 15.41
C GLY A 6 -7.70 -12.82 16.36
N ILE A 7 -7.46 -13.42 17.52
CA ILE A 7 -6.48 -12.92 18.50
C ILE A 7 -5.05 -12.98 17.94
N ILE A 8 -4.71 -14.07 17.21
CA ILE A 8 -3.41 -14.24 16.59
C ILE A 8 -3.20 -13.21 15.47
N LEU A 9 -4.21 -12.99 14.63
CA LEU A 9 -4.15 -12.00 13.54
C LEU A 9 -3.97 -10.59 14.09
N THR A 10 -4.74 -10.22 15.11
CA THR A 10 -4.59 -8.90 15.79
C THR A 10 -3.22 -8.73 16.44
N ALA A 11 -2.65 -9.80 17.01
CA ALA A 11 -1.31 -9.75 17.62
C ALA A 11 -0.21 -9.59 16.56
N ILE A 12 -0.37 -10.19 15.37
CA ILE A 12 0.56 -10.02 14.25
C ILE A 12 0.51 -8.59 13.71
N ILE A 13 -0.69 -8.05 13.49
CA ILE A 13 -0.88 -6.66 13.01
C ILE A 13 -0.30 -5.66 14.02
N LEU A 14 -0.59 -5.82 15.31
CA LEU A 14 0.00 -5.00 16.37
C LEU A 14 1.53 -5.15 16.43
N GLY A 15 2.07 -6.35 16.23
CA GLY A 15 3.51 -6.61 16.20
C GLY A 15 4.21 -5.89 15.05
N ILE A 16 3.61 -5.86 13.86
CA ILE A 16 4.16 -5.15 12.68
C ILE A 16 4.13 -3.64 12.89
N ILE A 17 3.02 -3.09 13.40
CA ILE A 17 2.90 -1.65 13.71
C ILE A 17 3.91 -1.25 14.79
N THR A 18 4.10 -2.07 15.82
CA THR A 18 5.06 -1.78 16.90
C THR A 18 6.50 -1.86 16.40
N ALA A 19 6.83 -2.84 15.55
CA ALA A 19 8.18 -2.97 14.98
C ALA A 19 8.52 -1.78 14.07
N ALA A 20 7.59 -1.33 13.24
CA ALA A 20 7.77 -0.13 12.40
C ALA A 20 7.96 1.13 13.26
N SER A 21 7.18 1.30 14.33
CA SER A 21 7.31 2.44 15.26
C SER A 21 8.63 2.41 16.05
N PHE A 22 9.13 1.22 16.42
CA PHE A 22 10.40 1.08 17.14
C PHE A 22 11.61 1.35 16.25
N SER A 23 11.52 1.05 14.96
CA SER A 23 12.59 1.34 13.99
C SER A 23 12.83 2.85 13.86
N LEU A 24 11.77 3.66 13.96
CA LEU A 24 11.88 5.12 13.95
C LEU A 24 12.53 5.68 15.24
N TRP A 25 12.46 4.96 16.35
CA TRP A 25 13.04 5.42 17.64
C TRP A 25 14.50 5.01 17.81
N LEU A 26 14.97 4.00 17.10
CA LEU A 26 16.37 3.53 17.11
C LEU A 26 17.29 4.30 16.15
N ILE A 27 16.75 5.16 15.29
CA ILE A 27 17.57 6.11 14.51
C ILE A 27 18.04 7.19 15.48
N PRO A 28 19.36 7.35 15.73
CA PRO A 28 19.85 8.40 16.61
C PRO A 28 19.37 9.74 16.07
N GLN A 29 18.54 10.42 16.83
CA GLN A 29 18.18 11.82 16.57
C GLN A 29 19.41 12.68 16.80
N HIS A 30 20.30 12.73 15.82
CA HIS A 30 21.26 13.80 15.75
C HIS A 30 20.51 15.03 15.22
N ALA A 31 19.89 15.74 16.18
CA ALA A 31 19.40 17.08 15.95
C ALA A 31 20.59 17.96 15.57
N ASN A 32 20.63 18.43 14.37
CA ASN A 32 20.84 19.81 13.96
C ASN A 32 21.37 19.89 12.52
N SER A 33 20.84 20.86 11.81
CA SER A 33 21.13 21.22 10.42
C SER A 33 20.44 20.29 9.42
N GLY A 34 19.64 20.90 8.54
CA GLY A 34 18.95 20.23 7.45
C GLY A 34 19.80 19.12 6.90
N THR A 35 19.52 17.91 7.30
CA THR A 35 20.10 16.73 6.70
C THR A 35 19.63 16.77 5.26
N LEU A 36 20.52 17.29 4.42
CA LEU A 36 20.48 16.95 3.00
C LEU A 36 20.25 15.45 2.98
N ILE A 37 19.09 15.01 2.52
CA ILE A 37 18.85 13.59 2.25
C ILE A 37 19.96 13.21 1.30
N SER A 38 20.96 12.48 1.78
CA SER A 38 22.18 12.24 1.03
C SER A 38 22.01 11.14 -0.01
N ASP A 39 20.85 10.49 -0.01
CA ASP A 39 20.57 9.38 -0.93
C ASP A 39 19.06 9.24 -1.25
N TYR A 40 18.61 10.07 -2.19
CA TYR A 40 17.23 9.99 -2.71
C TYR A 40 16.91 8.64 -3.36
N ASN A 41 17.92 7.93 -3.85
CA ASN A 41 17.70 6.59 -4.38
C ASN A 41 17.31 5.61 -3.27
N SER A 42 18.05 5.57 -2.18
CA SER A 42 17.75 4.69 -1.04
C SER A 42 16.41 5.02 -0.39
N GLU A 43 16.05 6.30 -0.28
CA GLU A 43 14.75 6.72 0.23
C GLU A 43 13.61 6.21 -0.66
N LEU A 44 13.71 6.45 -1.97
CA LEU A 44 12.70 6.00 -2.93
C LEU A 44 12.58 4.47 -2.96
N GLU A 45 13.71 3.74 -2.92
CA GLU A 45 13.69 2.27 -2.85
C GLU A 45 13.05 1.76 -1.55
N GLY A 46 13.31 2.41 -0.42
CA GLY A 46 12.63 2.08 0.84
C GLY A 46 11.11 2.30 0.80
N ILE A 47 10.64 3.34 0.12
CA ILE A 47 9.21 3.57 -0.13
C ILE A 47 8.64 2.46 -1.02
N LYS A 48 9.35 2.09 -2.10
CA LYS A 48 8.94 1.01 -3.02
C LYS A 48 8.84 -0.35 -2.33
N GLU A 49 9.81 -0.67 -1.49
CA GLU A 49 9.81 -1.93 -0.74
C GLU A 49 8.57 -2.04 0.15
N ARG A 50 8.27 -0.98 0.94
CA ARG A 50 7.07 -0.94 1.79
C ARG A 50 5.78 -1.01 0.97
N HIS A 51 5.70 -0.31 -0.16
CA HIS A 51 4.56 -0.43 -1.07
C HIS A 51 4.41 -1.84 -1.64
N GLY A 52 5.52 -2.50 -1.98
CA GLY A 52 5.53 -3.89 -2.45
C GLY A 52 4.96 -4.87 -1.43
N ILE A 53 5.23 -4.66 -0.13
CA ILE A 53 4.63 -5.45 0.95
C ILE A 53 3.12 -5.26 0.97
N ILE A 54 2.63 -4.00 0.93
CA ILE A 54 1.20 -3.69 0.91
C ILE A 54 0.50 -4.33 -0.29
N ILE A 55 1.12 -4.29 -1.48
CA ILE A 55 0.59 -4.91 -2.70
C ILE A 55 0.40 -6.42 -2.52
N ASN A 56 1.40 -7.10 -1.97
CA ASN A 56 1.36 -8.55 -1.77
C ASN A 56 0.30 -8.93 -0.74
N GLU A 57 0.28 -8.29 0.42
CA GLU A 57 -0.70 -8.53 1.48
C GLU A 57 -2.13 -8.31 0.98
N THR A 58 -2.40 -7.19 0.33
CA THR A 58 -3.74 -6.89 -0.22
C THR A 58 -4.15 -7.89 -1.29
N SER A 59 -3.22 -8.32 -2.15
CA SER A 59 -3.52 -9.32 -3.19
C SER A 59 -3.88 -10.68 -2.59
N ASP A 60 -3.17 -11.11 -1.56
CA ASP A 60 -3.42 -12.37 -0.86
C ASP A 60 -4.77 -12.31 -0.11
N GLU A 61 -5.04 -11.20 0.58
CA GLU A 61 -6.32 -11.00 1.28
C GLU A 61 -7.51 -10.95 0.31
N LEU A 62 -7.37 -10.27 -0.83
CA LEU A 62 -8.41 -10.23 -1.88
C LEU A 62 -8.71 -11.64 -2.40
N ASN A 63 -7.67 -12.43 -2.71
CA ASN A 63 -7.83 -13.81 -3.16
C ASN A 63 -8.50 -14.68 -2.09
N ASN A 64 -8.13 -14.51 -0.82
CA ASN A 64 -8.73 -15.23 0.30
C ASN A 64 -10.20 -14.85 0.50
N MET A 65 -10.56 -13.59 0.34
CA MET A 65 -11.94 -13.11 0.41
C MET A 65 -12.78 -13.67 -0.76
N LEU A 66 -12.26 -13.59 -1.98
CA LEU A 66 -12.95 -14.15 -3.15
C LEU A 66 -13.07 -15.69 -3.08
N GLY A 67 -12.10 -16.35 -2.46
CA GLY A 67 -12.13 -17.80 -2.18
C GLY A 67 -12.96 -18.20 -0.97
N GLY A 68 -13.54 -17.25 -0.23
CA GLY A 68 -14.37 -17.51 0.96
C GLY A 68 -13.58 -17.88 2.22
N SER A 69 -12.25 -17.76 2.21
CA SER A 69 -11.38 -18.04 3.39
C SER A 69 -11.25 -16.83 4.31
N LEU A 70 -11.51 -15.62 3.82
CA LEU A 70 -11.54 -14.38 4.58
C LEU A 70 -12.93 -13.75 4.47
N SER A 71 -13.44 -13.19 5.58
CA SER A 71 -14.72 -12.50 5.52
C SER A 71 -14.59 -11.16 4.78
N PRO A 72 -15.65 -10.69 4.06
CA PRO A 72 -15.62 -9.37 3.43
C PRO A 72 -15.37 -8.23 4.43
N ASP A 73 -15.85 -8.34 5.66
CA ASP A 73 -15.65 -7.32 6.70
C ASP A 73 -14.17 -7.24 7.15
N ASP A 74 -13.52 -8.40 7.33
CA ASP A 74 -12.10 -8.45 7.68
C ASP A 74 -11.24 -7.91 6.52
N PHE A 75 -11.59 -8.26 5.28
CA PHE A 75 -10.92 -7.72 4.10
C PHE A 75 -11.06 -6.19 4.00
N ILE A 76 -12.26 -5.65 4.19
CA ILE A 76 -12.50 -4.20 4.16
C ILE A 76 -11.63 -3.49 5.21
N ALA A 77 -11.54 -4.02 6.42
CA ALA A 77 -10.69 -3.46 7.47
C ALA A 77 -9.20 -3.49 7.10
N GLY A 78 -8.71 -4.59 6.49
CA GLY A 78 -7.36 -4.72 5.95
C GLY A 78 -7.10 -3.70 4.85
N ALA A 79 -7.97 -3.61 3.85
CA ALA A 79 -7.85 -2.68 2.72
C ALA A 79 -7.85 -1.19 3.16
N GLN A 80 -8.64 -0.83 4.18
CA GLN A 80 -8.60 0.52 4.77
C GLN A 80 -7.27 0.81 5.46
N THR A 81 -6.70 -0.19 6.14
CA THR A 81 -5.38 -0.07 6.75
C THR A 81 -4.31 0.11 5.67
N SER A 82 -4.35 -0.69 4.62
CA SER A 82 -3.47 -0.58 3.45
C SER A 82 -3.57 0.80 2.78
N SER A 83 -4.79 1.33 2.62
CA SER A 83 -5.01 2.68 2.09
C SER A 83 -4.33 3.75 2.95
N SER A 84 -4.47 3.67 4.27
CA SER A 84 -3.81 4.61 5.20
C SER A 84 -2.27 4.51 5.14
N GLN A 85 -1.73 3.32 4.94
CA GLN A 85 -0.29 3.12 4.76
C GLN A 85 0.19 3.73 3.44
N VAL A 86 -0.55 3.54 2.34
CA VAL A 86 -0.25 4.16 1.04
C VAL A 86 -0.29 5.67 1.13
N ASP A 87 -1.27 6.26 1.84
CA ASP A 87 -1.33 7.71 2.08
C ASP A 87 -0.11 8.21 2.86
N SER A 88 0.39 7.43 3.82
CA SER A 88 1.63 7.76 4.52
C SER A 88 2.85 7.75 3.60
N LEU A 89 2.97 6.75 2.71
CA LEU A 89 4.04 6.71 1.71
C LEU A 89 3.95 7.88 0.72
N LEU A 90 2.73 8.26 0.31
CA LEU A 90 2.51 9.42 -0.55
C LEU A 90 2.92 10.72 0.15
N SER A 91 2.65 10.85 1.44
CA SER A 91 3.10 12.00 2.24
C SER A 91 4.63 12.07 2.30
N GLU A 92 5.31 10.95 2.48
CA GLU A 92 6.78 10.90 2.44
C GLU A 92 7.32 11.36 1.07
N ILE A 93 6.71 10.93 -0.05
CA ILE A 93 7.06 11.40 -1.40
C ILE A 93 6.93 12.93 -1.51
N ILE A 94 5.83 13.50 -1.00
CA ILE A 94 5.56 14.94 -1.06
C ILE A 94 6.54 15.73 -0.18
N GLU A 95 6.86 15.22 1.00
CA GLU A 95 7.71 15.87 1.99
C GLU A 95 9.21 15.75 1.67
N SER A 96 9.62 14.78 0.85
CA SER A 96 11.02 14.54 0.48
C SER A 96 11.71 15.73 -0.16
N ARG A 97 10.94 16.66 -0.79
CA ARG A 97 11.48 17.82 -1.51
C ARG A 97 12.59 17.44 -2.49
N ALA A 98 12.38 16.35 -3.22
CA ALA A 98 13.35 15.81 -4.16
C ALA A 98 13.93 16.90 -5.07
N PRO A 99 15.25 16.94 -5.28
CA PRO A 99 15.90 17.92 -6.15
C PRO A 99 15.46 17.73 -7.60
N GLN A 100 15.78 18.71 -8.45
CA GLN A 100 15.26 18.74 -9.82
C GLN A 100 15.56 17.46 -10.61
N GLU A 101 16.72 16.87 -10.41
CA GLU A 101 17.16 15.62 -11.06
C GLU A 101 16.32 14.38 -10.65
N TRP A 102 15.78 14.33 -9.42
CA TRP A 102 14.95 13.25 -8.91
C TRP A 102 13.45 13.53 -9.02
N ARG A 103 13.06 14.77 -9.31
CA ARG A 103 11.66 15.22 -9.24
C ARG A 103 10.72 14.36 -10.08
N GLU A 104 11.12 14.03 -11.30
CA GLU A 104 10.27 13.27 -12.21
C GLU A 104 10.05 11.84 -11.71
N SER A 105 11.10 11.20 -11.19
CA SER A 105 11.01 9.87 -10.58
C SER A 105 10.06 9.87 -9.37
N TYR A 106 10.20 10.83 -8.46
CA TYR A 106 9.33 10.96 -7.30
C TYR A 106 7.89 11.27 -7.66
N LEU A 107 7.64 12.17 -8.63
CA LEU A 107 6.29 12.46 -9.11
C LEU A 107 5.63 11.22 -9.73
N ASN A 108 6.34 10.49 -10.57
CA ASN A 108 5.82 9.26 -11.16
C ASN A 108 5.49 8.22 -10.08
N TYR A 109 6.35 8.09 -9.06
CA TYR A 109 6.04 7.15 -7.97
C TYR A 109 4.87 7.61 -7.09
N GLY A 110 4.74 8.92 -6.85
CA GLY A 110 3.56 9.50 -6.21
C GLY A 110 2.27 9.20 -6.97
N GLU A 111 2.29 9.26 -8.31
CA GLU A 111 1.13 8.86 -9.14
C GLU A 111 0.87 7.34 -9.05
N ALA A 112 1.92 6.50 -8.98
CA ALA A 112 1.75 5.07 -8.75
C ALA A 112 1.01 4.79 -7.43
N LEU A 113 1.38 5.47 -6.34
CA LEU A 113 0.73 5.34 -5.03
C LEU A 113 -0.74 5.79 -5.07
N LYS A 114 -1.05 6.92 -5.73
CA LYS A 114 -2.44 7.39 -5.90
C LYS A 114 -3.29 6.37 -6.67
N LYS A 115 -2.77 5.85 -7.78
CA LYS A 115 -3.48 4.84 -8.58
C LYS A 115 -3.69 3.54 -7.81
N TYR A 116 -2.74 3.17 -6.96
CA TYR A 116 -2.90 2.03 -6.08
C TYR A 116 -3.97 2.28 -5.00
N ASN A 117 -4.07 3.50 -4.48
CA ASN A 117 -5.13 3.86 -3.53
C ASN A 117 -6.53 3.84 -4.19
N ASP A 118 -6.64 4.26 -5.45
CA ASP A 118 -7.86 4.09 -6.25
C ASP A 118 -8.22 2.59 -6.41
N TYR A 119 -7.22 1.74 -6.68
CA TYR A 119 -7.39 0.27 -6.71
C TYR A 119 -7.91 -0.27 -5.38
N LEU A 120 -7.32 0.12 -4.24
CA LEU A 120 -7.77 -0.28 -2.91
C LEU A 120 -9.24 0.12 -2.66
N THR A 121 -9.62 1.31 -3.07
CA THR A 121 -11.02 1.79 -2.97
C THR A 121 -11.96 0.89 -3.77
N GLU A 122 -11.60 0.50 -4.97
CA GLU A 122 -12.41 -0.39 -5.80
C GLU A 122 -12.50 -1.81 -5.23
N THR A 123 -11.42 -2.31 -4.59
CA THR A 123 -11.48 -3.62 -3.90
C THR A 123 -12.50 -3.61 -2.76
N ILE A 124 -12.61 -2.50 -2.02
CA ILE A 124 -13.62 -2.32 -0.98
C ILE A 124 -15.04 -2.34 -1.57
N VAL A 125 -15.25 -1.73 -2.75
CA VAL A 125 -16.55 -1.78 -3.45
C VAL A 125 -16.91 -3.23 -3.79
N ILE A 126 -15.96 -4.01 -4.30
CA ILE A 126 -16.17 -5.44 -4.60
C ILE A 126 -16.47 -6.23 -3.32
N ALA A 127 -15.73 -6.01 -2.24
CA ALA A 127 -15.97 -6.67 -0.97
C ALA A 127 -17.39 -6.40 -0.43
N ASN A 128 -17.88 -5.17 -0.56
CA ASN A 128 -19.26 -4.83 -0.18
C ASN A 128 -20.30 -5.56 -1.06
N LYS A 129 -20.03 -5.76 -2.36
CA LYS A 129 -20.90 -6.55 -3.24
C LYS A 129 -20.91 -8.03 -2.83
N VAL A 130 -19.74 -8.61 -2.52
CA VAL A 130 -19.62 -9.98 -2.01
C VAL A 130 -20.38 -10.13 -0.69
N LYS A 131 -20.24 -9.17 0.23
CA LYS A 131 -21.00 -9.10 1.48
C LYS A 131 -22.53 -9.07 1.23
N GLY A 132 -22.96 -8.39 0.17
CA GLY A 132 -24.35 -8.35 -0.29
C GLY A 132 -24.82 -9.61 -1.04
N ASN A 133 -24.03 -10.71 -1.02
CA ASN A 133 -24.28 -11.97 -1.71
C ASN A 133 -24.31 -11.87 -3.25
N VAL A 134 -23.64 -10.88 -3.85
CA VAL A 134 -23.43 -10.87 -5.29
C VAL A 134 -22.46 -11.99 -5.65
N SER A 135 -22.82 -12.79 -6.65
CA SER A 135 -21.97 -13.90 -7.09
C SER A 135 -20.65 -13.38 -7.71
N ILE A 136 -19.55 -14.08 -7.43
CA ILE A 136 -18.24 -13.75 -8.04
C ILE A 136 -18.30 -13.80 -9.56
N ASN A 137 -19.14 -14.64 -10.13
CA ASN A 137 -19.34 -14.70 -11.59
C ASN A 137 -19.96 -13.40 -12.14
N ASP A 138 -20.76 -12.70 -11.34
CA ASP A 138 -21.37 -11.42 -11.71
C ASP A 138 -20.42 -10.23 -11.53
N LEU A 139 -19.25 -10.45 -10.90
CA LEU A 139 -18.22 -9.42 -10.64
C LEU A 139 -17.06 -9.45 -11.64
N GLN A 140 -17.19 -10.21 -12.74
CA GLN A 140 -16.10 -10.39 -13.71
C GLN A 140 -15.63 -9.08 -14.35
N ASP A 141 -16.54 -8.13 -14.60
CA ASP A 141 -16.18 -6.86 -15.22
C ASP A 141 -15.49 -5.92 -14.21
N GLU A 142 -15.91 -5.95 -12.95
CA GLU A 142 -15.23 -5.23 -11.86
C GLU A 142 -13.83 -5.80 -11.61
N LEU A 143 -13.69 -7.12 -11.64
CA LEU A 143 -12.37 -7.76 -11.49
C LEU A 143 -11.42 -7.41 -12.64
N LYS A 144 -11.92 -7.33 -13.89
CA LYS A 144 -11.14 -6.82 -15.02
C LYS A 144 -10.75 -5.36 -14.85
N LYS A 145 -11.66 -4.53 -14.31
CA LYS A 145 -11.36 -3.14 -13.99
C LYS A 145 -10.26 -3.04 -12.94
N LEU A 146 -10.32 -3.86 -11.88
CA LEU A 146 -9.24 -3.93 -10.89
C LEU A 146 -7.88 -4.26 -11.51
N ASP A 147 -7.81 -5.26 -12.38
CA ASP A 147 -6.58 -5.62 -13.07
C ASP A 147 -6.03 -4.46 -13.91
N SER A 148 -6.91 -3.71 -14.58
CA SER A 148 -6.52 -2.50 -15.32
C SER A 148 -5.96 -1.41 -14.40
N MET A 149 -6.59 -1.16 -13.25
CA MET A 149 -6.15 -0.15 -12.28
C MET A 149 -4.81 -0.52 -11.65
N LYS A 150 -4.60 -1.81 -11.33
CA LYS A 150 -3.31 -2.31 -10.85
C LYS A 150 -2.20 -2.08 -11.87
N LYS A 151 -2.44 -2.43 -13.15
CA LYS A 151 -1.48 -2.20 -14.25
C LYS A 151 -1.18 -0.72 -14.47
N GLU A 152 -2.15 0.17 -14.27
CA GLU A 152 -1.93 1.60 -14.35
C GLU A 152 -0.96 2.07 -13.25
N SER A 153 -1.14 1.65 -12.00
CA SER A 153 -0.21 1.92 -10.91
C SER A 153 1.18 1.38 -11.21
N GLU A 154 1.29 0.12 -11.65
CA GLU A 154 2.56 -0.51 -12.03
C GLU A 154 3.28 0.27 -13.16
N SER A 155 2.53 0.77 -14.15
CA SER A 155 3.09 1.58 -15.24
C SER A 155 3.76 2.85 -14.72
N TYR A 156 3.16 3.54 -13.76
CA TYR A 156 3.77 4.70 -13.12
C TYR A 156 4.99 4.33 -12.28
N ALA A 157 4.98 3.20 -11.58
CA ALA A 157 6.13 2.71 -10.84
C ALA A 157 7.32 2.37 -11.77
N ILE A 158 7.05 1.83 -12.96
CA ILE A 158 8.07 1.60 -14.01
C ILE A 158 8.64 2.93 -14.50
N LYS A 159 7.78 3.91 -14.84
CA LYS A 159 8.21 5.26 -15.25
C LYS A 159 9.10 5.93 -14.20
N ALA A 160 8.76 5.75 -12.92
CA ALA A 160 9.59 6.25 -11.83
C ALA A 160 11.02 5.67 -11.85
N ASN A 161 11.20 4.42 -12.26
CA ASN A 161 12.52 3.82 -12.43
C ASN A 161 13.26 4.35 -13.66
N GLU A 162 12.54 4.58 -14.76
CA GLU A 162 13.10 5.05 -16.03
C GLU A 162 13.55 6.52 -15.96
N THR A 163 12.97 7.30 -15.03
CA THR A 163 13.25 8.73 -14.86
C THR A 163 14.21 9.04 -13.71
N LYS A 164 14.87 8.02 -13.16
CA LYS A 164 16.00 8.24 -12.23
C LYS A 164 17.17 8.88 -12.95
N PRO A 165 17.93 9.78 -12.28
CA PRO A 165 19.14 10.38 -12.83
C PRO A 165 20.25 9.37 -13.05
#